data_0b19ab38c01418936bb0bda147359d19
#
_entry.id   0b19ab38c01418936bb0bda147359d19
#
_cell.length_a   1.000
_cell.length_b   1.000
_cell.length_c   1.000
_cell.angle_alpha   90.00
_cell.angle_beta   90.00
_cell.angle_gamma   90.00
#
_symmetry.space_group_name_H-M   'P 1'
#
loop_
_entity.id
_entity.type
_entity.pdbx_description
1 polymer ?
#
loop_
_entity_poly.entity_id
_entity_poly.type
_entity_poly.pdbx_seq_one_letter_code
_entity_poly.pdbx_strand_id
1 'polypeptide(L)'
;MFFRICAVSIVTFLALNQSANAQASLQVRAAMHLSDPRSEFVRQCAPHMLGRWAHPEEVCGCLHDHAASVVEDSDLRLALLRGISETGVPTIENDWVPASKQSEIGPTFTRIAKPTLQCMFDPAK
;
A
#
# COMPACT_ATOMS: atom_id res chain seq x y z
N MET A 1 54.56 25.68 25.33
CA MET A 1 54.48 25.31 23.89
C MET A 1 53.85 23.94 23.67
N PHE A 2 53.03 23.43 24.58
CA PHE A 2 52.46 22.04 24.49
C PHE A 2 50.92 22.03 24.55
N PHE A 3 50.23 23.10 24.24
CA PHE A 3 48.76 23.17 24.36
C PHE A 3 47.99 23.36 23.03
N ARG A 4 48.62 23.07 21.88
CA ARG A 4 47.96 23.33 20.57
C ARG A 4 47.66 22.08 19.73
N ILE A 5 47.83 20.85 20.22
CA ILE A 5 47.69 19.66 19.39
C ILE A 5 46.42 18.84 19.70
N CYS A 6 45.68 19.11 20.78
CA CYS A 6 44.47 18.32 21.13
C CYS A 6 43.16 18.83 20.52
N ALA A 7 43.12 19.99 19.84
CA ALA A 7 41.85 20.53 19.34
C ALA A 7 41.45 20.07 17.91
N VAL A 8 42.37 19.49 17.14
CA VAL A 8 42.09 19.15 15.74
C VAL A 8 41.53 17.73 15.57
N SER A 9 41.75 16.85 16.54
CA SER A 9 41.34 15.44 16.41
C SER A 9 39.87 15.16 16.75
N ILE A 10 39.16 16.08 17.41
CA ILE A 10 37.77 15.88 17.84
C ILE A 10 36.79 16.23 16.71
N VAL A 11 37.14 17.18 15.83
CA VAL A 11 36.23 17.63 14.76
C VAL A 11 36.09 16.62 13.64
N THR A 12 37.12 15.82 13.37
CA THR A 12 37.09 14.80 12.30
C THR A 12 36.27 13.57 12.67
N PHE A 13 36.07 13.24 13.93
CA PHE A 13 35.29 12.08 14.36
C PHE A 13 33.77 12.31 14.27
N LEU A 14 33.30 13.54 14.45
CA LEU A 14 31.87 13.89 14.37
C LEU A 14 31.35 13.91 12.92
N ALA A 15 32.19 14.22 11.95
CA ALA A 15 31.79 14.26 10.55
C ALA A 15 31.56 12.85 9.93
N LEU A 16 32.27 11.82 10.42
CA LEU A 16 32.13 10.45 9.92
C LEU A 16 30.84 9.75 10.40
N ASN A 17 30.31 10.13 11.58
CA ASN A 17 29.08 9.55 12.10
C ASN A 17 27.81 10.07 11.43
N GLN A 18 27.83 11.27 10.87
CA GLN A 18 26.67 11.85 10.18
C GLN A 18 26.44 11.25 8.80
N SER A 19 27.50 10.85 8.12
CA SER A 19 27.41 10.25 6.79
C SER A 19 26.77 8.85 6.81
N ALA A 20 27.04 8.04 7.83
CA ALA A 20 26.48 6.69 7.96
C ALA A 20 24.96 6.70 8.18
N ASN A 21 24.44 7.63 8.98
CA ASN A 21 23.01 7.74 9.26
C ASN A 21 22.22 8.25 8.04
N ALA A 22 22.78 9.14 7.23
CA ALA A 22 22.16 9.64 6.01
C ALA A 22 22.04 8.53 4.95
N GLN A 23 23.05 7.69 4.80
CA GLN A 23 23.04 6.56 3.85
C GLN A 23 22.03 5.49 4.26
N ALA A 24 21.94 5.13 5.55
CA ALA A 24 20.95 4.18 6.06
C ALA A 24 19.50 4.64 5.81
N SER A 25 19.20 5.92 6.02
CA SER A 25 17.87 6.49 5.77
C SER A 25 17.50 6.52 4.28
N LEU A 26 18.46 6.75 3.39
CA LEU A 26 18.25 6.71 1.94
C LEU A 26 18.01 5.28 1.43
N GLN A 27 18.70 4.28 1.98
CA GLN A 27 18.49 2.87 1.64
C GLN A 27 17.11 2.38 2.09
N VAL A 28 16.65 2.76 3.27
CA VAL A 28 15.30 2.44 3.76
C VAL A 28 14.22 3.07 2.88
N ARG A 29 14.39 4.33 2.47
CA ARG A 29 13.48 5.00 1.53
C ARG A 29 13.48 4.35 0.15
N ALA A 30 14.63 3.97 -0.39
CA ALA A 30 14.74 3.26 -1.65
C ALA A 30 14.06 1.89 -1.60
N ALA A 31 14.21 1.13 -0.51
CA ALA A 31 13.53 -0.14 -0.30
C ALA A 31 12.00 0.00 -0.23
N MET A 32 11.50 1.09 0.36
CA MET A 32 10.05 1.39 0.38
C MET A 32 9.51 1.77 -0.99
N HIS A 33 10.32 2.38 -1.86
CA HIS A 33 9.93 2.72 -3.24
C HIS A 33 9.94 1.53 -4.21
N LEU A 34 10.60 0.44 -3.85
CA LEU A 34 10.70 -0.76 -4.68
C LEU A 34 9.56 -1.76 -4.47
N SER A 35 8.71 -1.55 -3.45
CA SER A 35 7.53 -2.41 -3.27
C SER A 35 6.45 -2.03 -4.29
N ASP A 36 6.12 -2.98 -5.16
CA ASP A 36 5.00 -2.86 -6.08
C ASP A 36 3.69 -2.66 -5.31
N PRO A 37 2.88 -1.61 -5.62
CA PRO A 37 1.61 -1.35 -4.92
C PRO A 37 0.65 -2.54 -4.92
N ARG A 38 0.65 -3.34 -5.98
CA ARG A 38 -0.15 -4.55 -6.06
C ARG A 38 0.31 -5.61 -5.06
N SER A 39 1.60 -5.86 -4.98
CA SER A 39 2.18 -6.83 -4.04
C SER A 39 1.95 -6.40 -2.59
N GLU A 40 2.05 -5.12 -2.28
CA GLU A 40 1.75 -4.58 -0.97
C GLU A 40 0.27 -4.76 -0.60
N PHE A 41 -0.64 -4.48 -1.53
CA PHE A 41 -2.06 -4.73 -1.36
C PHE A 41 -2.36 -6.20 -1.08
N VAL A 42 -1.80 -7.13 -1.87
CA VAL A 42 -1.96 -8.57 -1.68
C VAL A 42 -1.47 -9.00 -0.29
N ARG A 43 -0.33 -8.48 0.13
CA ARG A 43 0.24 -8.77 1.45
C ARG A 43 -0.68 -8.34 2.60
N GLN A 44 -1.35 -7.21 2.48
CA GLN A 44 -2.30 -6.72 3.49
C GLN A 44 -3.65 -7.45 3.44
N CYS A 45 -4.14 -7.75 2.25
CA CYS A 45 -5.43 -8.36 2.00
C CYS A 45 -5.46 -9.86 2.35
N ALA A 46 -4.44 -10.63 1.94
CA ALA A 46 -4.43 -12.09 2.04
C ALA A 46 -4.71 -12.65 3.45
N PRO A 47 -4.20 -12.07 4.56
CA PRO A 47 -4.52 -12.53 5.90
C PRO A 47 -6.02 -12.52 6.23
N HIS A 48 -6.78 -11.58 5.68
CA HIS A 48 -8.22 -11.48 5.89
C HIS A 48 -9.02 -12.54 5.10
N MET A 49 -8.39 -13.14 4.10
CA MET A 49 -9.00 -14.19 3.26
C MET A 49 -8.73 -15.61 3.77
N LEU A 50 -7.81 -15.78 4.73
CA LEU A 50 -7.48 -17.07 5.32
C LEU A 50 -8.72 -17.72 5.96
N GLY A 51 -8.92 -19.02 5.69
CA GLY A 51 -10.05 -19.79 6.18
C GLY A 51 -11.38 -19.53 5.45
N ARG A 52 -11.44 -18.56 4.56
CA ARG A 52 -12.61 -18.27 3.71
C ARG A 52 -12.42 -18.76 2.28
N TRP A 53 -11.23 -18.60 1.74
CA TRP A 53 -10.91 -18.89 0.34
C TRP A 53 -9.68 -19.78 0.23
N ALA A 54 -9.70 -20.69 -0.74
CA ALA A 54 -8.61 -21.65 -0.95
C ALA A 54 -7.29 -20.99 -1.42
N HIS A 55 -7.38 -19.85 -2.13
CA HIS A 55 -6.24 -19.16 -2.71
C HIS A 55 -6.26 -17.66 -2.37
N PRO A 56 -5.96 -17.28 -1.11
CA PRO A 56 -6.08 -15.89 -0.64
C PRO A 56 -5.30 -14.86 -1.46
N GLU A 57 -4.07 -15.18 -1.83
CA GLU A 57 -3.22 -14.25 -2.60
C GLU A 57 -3.75 -14.03 -4.01
N GLU A 58 -4.24 -15.09 -4.67
CA GLU A 58 -4.83 -15.00 -6.00
C GLU A 58 -6.13 -14.20 -5.98
N VAL A 59 -6.98 -14.42 -4.98
CA VAL A 59 -8.21 -13.64 -4.78
C VAL A 59 -7.89 -12.16 -4.59
N CYS A 60 -6.95 -11.83 -3.72
CA CYS A 60 -6.54 -10.45 -3.47
C CYS A 60 -5.92 -9.80 -4.71
N GLY A 61 -5.08 -10.50 -5.45
CA GLY A 61 -4.52 -10.02 -6.71
C GLY A 61 -5.59 -9.73 -7.75
N CYS A 62 -6.56 -10.63 -7.90
CA CYS A 62 -7.71 -10.45 -8.79
C CYS A 62 -8.56 -9.23 -8.39
N LEU A 63 -8.86 -9.05 -7.12
CA LEU A 63 -9.60 -7.89 -6.61
C LEU A 63 -8.88 -6.58 -6.89
N HIS A 64 -7.57 -6.54 -6.69
CA HIS A 64 -6.75 -5.38 -7.01
C HIS A 64 -6.84 -5.02 -8.50
N ASP A 65 -6.64 -6.00 -9.37
CA ASP A 65 -6.60 -5.79 -10.81
C ASP A 65 -7.97 -5.33 -11.34
N HIS A 66 -9.06 -5.89 -10.84
CA HIS A 66 -10.40 -5.43 -11.18
C HIS A 66 -10.71 -4.02 -10.67
N ALA A 67 -10.33 -3.70 -9.43
CA ALA A 67 -10.49 -2.34 -8.91
C ALA A 67 -9.72 -1.34 -9.77
N ALA A 68 -8.49 -1.67 -10.18
CA ALA A 68 -7.68 -0.80 -11.03
C ALA A 68 -8.27 -0.61 -12.44
N SER A 69 -8.90 -1.65 -13.02
CA SER A 69 -9.44 -1.62 -14.39
C SER A 69 -10.88 -1.11 -14.50
N VAL A 70 -11.71 -1.36 -13.49
CA VAL A 70 -13.16 -1.07 -13.53
C VAL A 70 -13.50 0.26 -12.88
N VAL A 71 -12.76 0.67 -11.83
CA VAL A 71 -13.00 1.94 -11.14
C VAL A 71 -12.07 3.02 -11.68
N GLU A 72 -12.62 3.89 -12.54
CA GLU A 72 -11.85 4.94 -13.21
C GLU A 72 -11.50 6.10 -12.27
N ASP A 73 -12.41 6.49 -11.38
CA ASP A 73 -12.17 7.54 -10.40
C ASP A 73 -11.12 7.10 -9.37
N SER A 74 -10.05 7.89 -9.24
CA SER A 74 -8.92 7.56 -8.38
C SER A 74 -9.27 7.55 -6.89
N ASP A 75 -10.14 8.46 -6.43
CA ASP A 75 -10.54 8.54 -5.02
C ASP A 75 -11.40 7.33 -4.62
N LEU A 76 -12.36 6.97 -5.48
CA LEU A 76 -13.20 5.78 -5.27
C LEU A 76 -12.39 4.49 -5.35
N ARG A 77 -11.45 4.40 -6.28
CA ARG A 77 -10.55 3.25 -6.40
C ARG A 77 -9.67 3.08 -5.18
N LEU A 78 -9.05 4.15 -4.68
CA LEU A 78 -8.23 4.11 -3.47
C LEU A 78 -9.06 3.74 -2.23
N ALA A 79 -10.26 4.30 -2.09
CA ALA A 79 -11.16 3.97 -0.99
C ALA A 79 -11.58 2.50 -1.03
N LEU A 80 -11.91 1.96 -2.20
CA LEU A 80 -12.24 0.54 -2.39
C LEU A 80 -11.07 -0.37 -2.06
N LEU A 81 -9.89 -0.09 -2.59
CA LEU A 81 -8.67 -0.88 -2.32
C LEU A 81 -8.31 -0.85 -0.83
N ARG A 82 -8.44 0.30 -0.18
CA ARG A 82 -8.25 0.43 1.26
C ARG A 82 -9.25 -0.44 2.03
N GLY A 83 -10.51 -0.38 1.71
CA GLY A 83 -11.56 -1.20 2.34
C GLY A 83 -11.25 -2.69 2.23
N ILE A 84 -10.89 -3.17 1.05
CA ILE A 84 -10.52 -4.57 0.82
C ILE A 84 -9.26 -4.96 1.60
N SER A 85 -8.23 -4.12 1.59
CA SER A 85 -6.96 -4.43 2.27
C SER A 85 -7.10 -4.47 3.79
N GLU A 86 -7.98 -3.67 4.37
CA GLU A 86 -8.20 -3.60 5.82
C GLU A 86 -9.19 -4.65 6.35
N THR A 87 -10.16 -5.06 5.55
CA THR A 87 -11.27 -5.90 6.01
C THR A 87 -11.41 -7.23 5.27
N GLY A 88 -10.79 -7.36 4.10
CA GLY A 88 -11.01 -8.49 3.19
C GLY A 88 -12.39 -8.47 2.50
N VAL A 89 -13.13 -7.36 2.63
CA VAL A 89 -14.45 -7.19 2.02
C VAL A 89 -14.47 -5.91 1.19
N PRO A 90 -15.05 -5.91 -0.02
CA PRO A 90 -15.23 -4.70 -0.80
C PRO A 90 -16.11 -3.70 -0.05
N THR A 91 -15.50 -2.69 0.54
CA THR A 91 -16.15 -1.60 1.27
C THR A 91 -15.61 -0.26 0.82
N ILE A 92 -16.47 0.75 0.79
CA ILE A 92 -16.10 2.14 0.53
C ILE A 92 -16.73 2.99 1.63
N GLU A 93 -15.91 3.42 2.58
CA GLU A 93 -16.37 4.29 3.66
C GLU A 93 -16.59 5.72 3.16
N ASN A 94 -17.68 6.35 3.57
CA ASN A 94 -18.02 7.72 3.17
C ASN A 94 -16.90 8.70 3.50
N ASP A 95 -16.27 8.55 4.67
CA ASP A 95 -15.20 9.44 5.14
C ASP A 95 -13.93 9.37 4.28
N TRP A 96 -13.77 8.32 3.48
CA TRP A 96 -12.62 8.15 2.58
C TRP A 96 -12.85 8.76 1.19
N VAL A 97 -14.05 9.22 0.93
CA VAL A 97 -14.45 9.77 -0.37
C VAL A 97 -14.80 11.24 -0.21
N PRO A 98 -14.30 12.15 -1.08
CA PRO A 98 -14.69 13.54 -1.08
C PRO A 98 -16.22 13.70 -1.14
N ALA A 99 -16.75 14.70 -0.46
CA ALA A 99 -18.19 14.94 -0.37
C ALA A 99 -18.86 15.05 -1.75
N SER A 100 -18.16 15.64 -2.74
CA SER A 100 -18.63 15.78 -4.12
C SER A 100 -18.77 14.46 -4.89
N LYS A 101 -18.18 13.36 -4.40
CA LYS A 101 -18.15 12.04 -5.05
C LYS A 101 -18.91 10.96 -4.29
N GLN A 102 -19.48 11.27 -3.14
CA GLN A 102 -20.21 10.30 -2.32
C GLN A 102 -21.41 9.67 -3.04
N SER A 103 -22.07 10.42 -3.92
CA SER A 103 -23.16 9.89 -4.77
C SER A 103 -22.71 8.79 -5.74
N GLU A 104 -21.41 8.70 -6.04
CA GLU A 104 -20.84 7.69 -6.93
C GLU A 104 -20.50 6.36 -6.23
N ILE A 105 -20.60 6.30 -4.91
CA ILE A 105 -20.29 5.09 -4.13
C ILE A 105 -21.22 3.93 -4.53
N GLY A 106 -22.52 4.17 -4.54
CA GLY A 106 -23.52 3.16 -4.93
C GLY A 106 -23.32 2.64 -6.36
N PRO A 107 -23.24 3.51 -7.38
CA PRO A 107 -22.93 3.10 -8.75
C PRO A 107 -21.62 2.33 -8.89
N THR A 108 -20.60 2.69 -8.11
CA THR A 108 -19.32 1.97 -8.09
C THR A 108 -19.49 0.54 -7.59
N PHE A 109 -20.22 0.32 -6.50
CA PHE A 109 -20.53 -1.03 -6.01
C PHE A 109 -21.28 -1.86 -7.05
N THR A 110 -22.23 -1.27 -7.77
CA THR A 110 -22.93 -1.98 -8.84
C THR A 110 -21.99 -2.45 -9.95
N ARG A 111 -21.03 -1.62 -10.33
CA ARG A 111 -20.04 -1.95 -11.36
C ARG A 111 -19.07 -3.05 -10.94
N ILE A 112 -18.67 -3.09 -9.69
CA ILE A 112 -17.67 -4.06 -9.19
C ILE A 112 -18.30 -5.38 -8.70
N ALA A 113 -19.60 -5.47 -8.54
CA ALA A 113 -20.28 -6.64 -7.96
C ALA A 113 -19.95 -7.94 -8.72
N LYS A 114 -20.12 -7.95 -10.02
CA LYS A 114 -19.82 -9.13 -10.87
C LYS A 114 -18.34 -9.48 -10.89
N PRO A 115 -17.40 -8.53 -11.15
CA PRO A 115 -15.96 -8.81 -11.06
C PRO A 115 -15.53 -9.33 -9.69
N THR A 116 -16.05 -8.77 -8.61
CA THR A 116 -15.75 -9.22 -7.24
C THR A 116 -16.14 -10.68 -7.02
N LEU A 117 -17.35 -11.05 -7.38
CA LEU A 117 -17.81 -12.44 -7.29
C LEU A 117 -16.95 -13.38 -8.15
N GLN A 118 -16.58 -12.96 -9.34
CA GLN A 118 -15.71 -13.74 -10.21
C GLN A 118 -14.34 -14.00 -9.56
N CYS A 119 -13.73 -12.98 -8.95
CA CYS A 119 -12.48 -13.15 -8.23
C CYS A 119 -12.56 -14.13 -7.07
N MET A 120 -13.68 -14.16 -6.36
CA MET A 120 -13.87 -15.03 -5.20
C MET A 120 -14.01 -16.50 -5.60
N PHE A 121 -14.67 -16.80 -6.72
CA PHE A 121 -14.93 -18.16 -7.16
C PHE A 121 -13.97 -18.67 -8.22
N ASP A 122 -13.38 -17.80 -9.02
CA ASP A 122 -12.45 -18.17 -10.10
C ASP A 122 -11.38 -17.07 -10.30
N PRO A 123 -10.44 -16.94 -9.35
CA PRO A 123 -9.46 -15.85 -9.36
C PRO A 123 -8.44 -15.95 -10.50
N ALA A 124 -8.31 -17.12 -11.14
CA ALA A 124 -7.35 -17.35 -12.23
C ALA A 124 -7.85 -16.88 -13.62
N LYS A 125 -9.09 -16.44 -13.74
CA LYS A 125 -9.67 -15.86 -14.95
C LYS A 125 -9.78 -14.35 -14.85
#